data_6419ca27404e1b041ff746d1d0b36461
#
_entry.id   6419ca27404e1b041ff746d1d0b36461
#
_cell.length_a   1.000
_cell.length_b   1.000
_cell.length_c   1.000
_cell.angle_alpha   90.00
_cell.angle_beta   90.00
_cell.angle_gamma   90.00
#
_symmetry.space_group_name_H-M   'P 1'
#
loop_
_entity.id
_entity.type
_entity.pdbx_description
1 polymer ?
#
loop_
_entity_poly.entity_id
_entity_poly.type
_entity_poly.pdbx_seq_one_letter_code
_entity_poly.pdbx_strand_id
1 'polypeptide(L)'
;LAKAKALKPGKAGLWFAEASIALRDERPDDAISLLDEGLRLDPKNAGAYFDLGNARVMQSNLRQALKAFEQATTIKPSFWEALNNQALVLFEMGNTPEAIKRWRAVLSIKRNPEPMLALAAALNQQSPGDAESLELARKALAEDPNYVLPGHQENQLWGSKLRQATEVLLTTPSLRSAVERAEANADPKSAE
;
A
#
# COMPACT_ATOMS: atom_id res chain seq x y z
N LEU A 1 27.50 2.18 1.47
CA LEU A 1 26.97 0.81 1.32
C LEU A 1 27.80 -0.03 0.34
N ALA A 2 28.11 0.43 -0.88
CA ALA A 2 28.90 -0.33 -1.87
C ALA A 2 30.23 -0.84 -1.32
N LYS A 3 31.00 0.01 -0.60
CA LYS A 3 32.26 -0.38 0.04
C LYS A 3 32.06 -1.42 1.15
N ALA A 4 30.99 -1.29 1.95
CA ALA A 4 30.67 -2.25 3.01
C ALA A 4 30.24 -3.62 2.42
N LYS A 5 29.50 -3.61 1.31
CA LYS A 5 29.07 -4.79 0.58
C LYS A 5 30.27 -5.54 -0.04
N ALA A 6 31.22 -4.79 -0.63
CA ALA A 6 32.46 -5.37 -1.15
C ALA A 6 33.30 -6.07 -0.06
N LEU A 7 33.30 -5.53 1.18
CA LEU A 7 34.03 -6.10 2.31
C LEU A 7 33.31 -7.28 2.99
N LYS A 8 31.96 -7.34 2.87
CA LYS A 8 31.11 -8.36 3.51
C LYS A 8 29.96 -8.78 2.59
N PRO A 9 30.24 -9.39 1.44
CA PRO A 9 29.22 -9.72 0.44
C PRO A 9 28.16 -10.73 0.93
N GLY A 10 28.49 -11.54 1.94
CA GLY A 10 27.56 -12.50 2.54
C GLY A 10 26.54 -11.92 3.54
N LYS A 11 26.51 -10.60 3.75
CA LYS A 11 25.52 -9.96 4.66
C LYS A 11 24.29 -9.48 3.88
N ALA A 12 23.23 -10.27 3.88
CA ALA A 12 21.93 -9.93 3.23
C ALA A 12 21.44 -8.53 3.58
N GLY A 13 21.54 -8.09 4.84
CA GLY A 13 21.09 -6.79 5.28
C GLY A 13 21.72 -5.60 4.56
N LEU A 14 22.92 -5.72 3.99
CA LEU A 14 23.54 -4.66 3.21
C LEU A 14 22.86 -4.51 1.83
N TRP A 15 22.45 -5.63 1.24
CA TRP A 15 21.70 -5.64 -0.01
C TRP A 15 20.31 -5.03 0.18
N PHE A 16 19.61 -5.40 1.25
CA PHE A 16 18.29 -4.86 1.58
C PHE A 16 18.34 -3.36 1.86
N ALA A 17 19.35 -2.88 2.61
CA ALA A 17 19.52 -1.46 2.88
C ALA A 17 19.78 -0.64 1.59
N GLU A 18 20.54 -1.18 0.64
CA GLU A 18 20.79 -0.54 -0.64
C GLU A 18 19.54 -0.55 -1.53
N ALA A 19 18.77 -1.65 -1.49
CA ALA A 19 17.49 -1.76 -2.18
C ALA A 19 16.46 -0.74 -1.68
N SER A 20 16.36 -0.54 -0.36
CA SER A 20 15.46 0.47 0.22
C SER A 20 15.83 1.89 -0.20
N ILE A 21 17.13 2.18 -0.43
CA ILE A 21 17.57 3.46 -1.01
C ILE A 21 17.13 3.55 -2.47
N ALA A 22 17.34 2.50 -3.26
CA ALA A 22 16.93 2.47 -4.66
C ALA A 22 15.42 2.66 -4.84
N LEU A 23 14.59 2.07 -3.95
CA LEU A 23 13.14 2.30 -3.94
C LEU A 23 12.78 3.76 -3.68
N ARG A 24 13.42 4.37 -2.69
CA ARG A 24 13.20 5.77 -2.33
C ARG A 24 13.64 6.74 -3.44
N ASP A 25 14.66 6.35 -4.21
CA ASP A 25 15.16 7.10 -5.37
C ASP A 25 14.38 6.73 -6.66
N GLU A 26 13.24 6.04 -6.55
CA GLU A 26 12.37 5.61 -7.66
C GLU A 26 13.11 4.78 -8.73
N ARG A 27 14.05 3.92 -8.31
CA ARG A 27 14.82 3.02 -9.17
C ARG A 27 14.43 1.54 -8.92
N PRO A 28 13.23 1.12 -9.37
CA PRO A 28 12.70 -0.21 -9.04
C PRO A 28 13.54 -1.36 -9.63
N ASP A 29 14.15 -1.19 -10.80
CA ASP A 29 14.98 -2.23 -11.43
C ASP A 29 16.24 -2.52 -10.60
N ASP A 30 16.89 -1.46 -10.10
CA ASP A 30 18.04 -1.59 -9.21
C ASP A 30 17.63 -2.25 -7.88
N ALA A 31 16.50 -1.81 -7.32
CA ALA A 31 15.97 -2.37 -6.09
C ALA A 31 15.70 -3.87 -6.21
N ILE A 32 15.06 -4.30 -7.30
CA ILE A 32 14.77 -5.72 -7.56
C ILE A 32 16.05 -6.54 -7.62
N SER A 33 17.05 -6.06 -8.38
CA SER A 33 18.35 -6.76 -8.50
C SER A 33 19.04 -6.92 -7.15
N LEU A 34 18.98 -5.88 -6.31
CA LEU A 34 19.55 -5.89 -4.96
C LEU A 34 18.76 -6.82 -4.01
N LEU A 35 17.43 -6.79 -4.10
CA LEU A 35 16.54 -7.66 -3.30
C LEU A 35 16.74 -9.13 -3.65
N ASP A 36 16.85 -9.46 -4.93
CA ASP A 36 17.10 -10.84 -5.38
C ASP A 36 18.42 -11.38 -4.83
N GLU A 37 19.51 -10.60 -4.84
CA GLU A 37 20.77 -10.98 -4.23
C GLU A 37 20.67 -11.11 -2.70
N GLY A 38 19.99 -10.19 -2.04
CA GLY A 38 19.76 -10.27 -0.60
C GLY A 38 18.92 -11.48 -0.20
N LEU A 39 17.84 -11.77 -0.93
CA LEU A 39 16.97 -12.92 -0.71
C LEU A 39 17.63 -14.26 -1.01
N ARG A 40 18.62 -14.30 -1.89
CA ARG A 40 19.46 -15.50 -2.08
C ARG A 40 20.28 -15.83 -0.82
N LEU A 41 20.65 -14.81 -0.04
CA LEU A 41 21.40 -14.96 1.21
C LEU A 41 20.48 -15.15 2.43
N ASP A 42 19.29 -14.53 2.43
CA ASP A 42 18.29 -14.63 3.50
C ASP A 42 16.88 -14.80 2.88
N PRO A 43 16.52 -16.04 2.50
CA PRO A 43 15.26 -16.32 1.81
C PRO A 43 14.01 -16.25 2.70
N LYS A 44 14.16 -16.00 4.00
CA LYS A 44 13.04 -15.88 4.95
C LYS A 44 12.83 -14.45 5.46
N ASN A 45 13.25 -13.46 4.69
CA ASN A 45 13.09 -12.05 5.06
C ASN A 45 11.76 -11.50 4.53
N ALA A 46 10.75 -11.43 5.40
CA ALA A 46 9.43 -10.90 5.03
C ALA A 46 9.47 -9.45 4.57
N GLY A 47 10.33 -8.60 5.16
CA GLY A 47 10.52 -7.21 4.76
C GLY A 47 11.08 -7.08 3.35
N ALA A 48 12.05 -7.93 2.99
CA ALA A 48 12.62 -7.92 1.63
C ALA A 48 11.58 -8.33 0.56
N TYR A 49 10.71 -9.29 0.87
CA TYR A 49 9.59 -9.63 -0.03
C TYR A 49 8.55 -8.50 -0.12
N PHE A 50 8.31 -7.78 0.95
CA PHE A 50 7.46 -6.59 0.93
C PHE A 50 8.05 -5.51 0.02
N ASP A 51 9.34 -5.20 0.18
CA ASP A 51 10.06 -4.23 -0.68
C ASP A 51 10.07 -4.68 -2.15
N LEU A 52 10.24 -5.99 -2.41
CA LEU A 52 10.15 -6.56 -3.76
C LEU A 52 8.74 -6.36 -4.35
N GLY A 53 7.70 -6.54 -3.55
CA GLY A 53 6.32 -6.26 -3.93
C GLY A 53 6.14 -4.80 -4.34
N ASN A 54 6.64 -3.86 -3.53
CA ASN A 54 6.57 -2.43 -3.83
C ASN A 54 7.32 -2.07 -5.13
N ALA A 55 8.54 -2.61 -5.32
CA ALA A 55 9.30 -2.42 -6.55
C ALA A 55 8.52 -2.92 -7.79
N ARG A 56 7.82 -4.04 -7.66
CA ARG A 56 6.99 -4.61 -8.74
C ARG A 56 5.71 -3.80 -9.00
N VAL A 57 5.13 -3.16 -7.98
CA VAL A 57 4.03 -2.19 -8.15
C VAL A 57 4.52 -0.98 -8.94
N MET A 58 5.68 -0.41 -8.60
CA MET A 58 6.29 0.71 -9.34
C MET A 58 6.55 0.38 -10.81
N GLN A 59 6.85 -0.89 -11.14
CA GLN A 59 6.93 -1.39 -12.52
C GLN A 59 5.56 -1.69 -13.16
N SER A 60 4.45 -1.46 -12.47
CA SER A 60 3.11 -1.89 -12.90
C SER A 60 2.97 -3.42 -13.10
N ASN A 61 3.88 -4.21 -12.52
CA ASN A 61 3.86 -5.66 -12.61
C ASN A 61 3.06 -6.28 -11.47
N LEU A 62 1.73 -6.06 -11.51
CA LEU A 62 0.81 -6.39 -10.43
C LEU A 62 0.80 -7.88 -10.04
N ARG A 63 0.96 -8.79 -11.01
CA ARG A 63 0.98 -10.23 -10.72
C ARG A 63 2.22 -10.64 -9.91
N GLN A 64 3.38 -10.09 -10.22
CA GLN A 64 4.60 -10.37 -9.47
C GLN A 64 4.61 -9.66 -8.11
N ALA A 65 4.04 -8.45 -8.05
CA ALA A 65 3.83 -7.74 -6.79
C ALA A 65 2.98 -8.56 -5.81
N LEU A 66 1.83 -9.08 -6.26
CA LEU A 66 0.96 -9.91 -5.44
C LEU A 66 1.72 -11.14 -4.89
N LYS A 67 2.46 -11.86 -5.73
CA LYS A 67 3.26 -13.01 -5.29
C LYS A 67 4.29 -12.64 -4.22
N ALA A 68 4.96 -11.50 -4.36
CA ALA A 68 5.94 -11.06 -3.38
C ALA A 68 5.27 -10.70 -2.04
N PHE A 69 4.15 -9.99 -2.04
CA PHE A 69 3.39 -9.70 -0.82
C PHE A 69 2.81 -10.98 -0.17
N GLU A 70 2.40 -11.96 -0.95
CA GLU A 70 1.95 -13.27 -0.44
C GLU A 70 3.11 -14.03 0.24
N GLN A 71 4.32 -13.96 -0.31
CA GLN A 71 5.50 -14.53 0.36
C GLN A 71 5.79 -13.80 1.68
N ALA A 72 5.71 -12.46 1.71
CA ALA A 72 5.88 -11.70 2.93
C ALA A 72 4.90 -12.14 4.03
N THR A 73 3.62 -12.30 3.70
CA THR A 73 2.59 -12.74 4.66
C THR A 73 2.65 -14.23 5.01
N THR A 74 3.20 -15.07 4.11
CA THR A 74 3.49 -16.48 4.42
C THR A 74 4.58 -16.60 5.48
N ILE A 75 5.62 -15.76 5.40
CA ILE A 75 6.72 -15.72 6.38
C ILE A 75 6.26 -15.06 7.68
N LYS A 76 5.52 -13.96 7.60
CA LYS A 76 5.02 -13.20 8.74
C LYS A 76 3.51 -12.95 8.59
N PRO A 77 2.63 -13.84 9.10
CA PRO A 77 1.18 -13.72 8.92
C PRO A 77 0.56 -12.43 9.49
N SER A 78 1.21 -11.83 10.50
CA SER A 78 0.78 -10.55 11.10
C SER A 78 1.29 -9.30 10.37
N PHE A 79 1.90 -9.45 9.19
CA PHE A 79 2.43 -8.34 8.40
C PHE A 79 1.28 -7.63 7.68
N TRP A 80 0.56 -6.79 8.42
CA TRP A 80 -0.65 -6.14 7.95
C TRP A 80 -0.40 -5.22 6.75
N GLU A 81 0.77 -4.56 6.65
CA GLU A 81 1.14 -3.72 5.51
C GLU A 81 1.22 -4.54 4.22
N ALA A 82 1.84 -5.71 4.28
CA ALA A 82 1.91 -6.61 3.12
C ALA A 82 0.52 -7.15 2.74
N LEU A 83 -0.35 -7.44 3.72
CA LEU A 83 -1.72 -7.85 3.48
C LEU A 83 -2.56 -6.73 2.88
N ASN A 84 -2.34 -5.47 3.31
CA ASN A 84 -2.95 -4.28 2.73
C ASN A 84 -2.54 -4.12 1.26
N ASN A 85 -1.25 -4.23 0.97
CA ASN A 85 -0.75 -4.09 -0.40
C ASN A 85 -1.22 -5.21 -1.33
N GLN A 86 -1.46 -6.43 -0.80
CA GLN A 86 -2.17 -7.48 -1.57
C GLN A 86 -3.57 -7.00 -1.98
N ALA A 87 -4.30 -6.36 -1.07
CA ALA A 87 -5.64 -5.87 -1.36
C ALA A 87 -5.63 -4.73 -2.39
N LEU A 88 -4.68 -3.78 -2.28
CA LEU A 88 -4.48 -2.72 -3.27
C LEU A 88 -4.25 -3.31 -4.67
N VAL A 89 -3.33 -4.26 -4.78
CA VAL A 89 -3.01 -4.93 -6.05
C VAL A 89 -4.21 -5.71 -6.60
N LEU A 90 -4.91 -6.46 -5.75
CA LEU A 90 -6.11 -7.22 -6.15
C LEU A 90 -7.21 -6.30 -6.69
N PHE A 91 -7.42 -5.15 -6.07
CA PHE A 91 -8.38 -4.16 -6.53
C PHE A 91 -8.00 -3.60 -7.90
N GLU A 92 -6.73 -3.23 -8.10
CA GLU A 92 -6.24 -2.78 -9.42
C GLU A 92 -6.36 -3.86 -10.49
N MET A 93 -6.20 -5.15 -10.13
CA MET A 93 -6.44 -6.27 -11.03
C MET A 93 -7.92 -6.54 -11.31
N GLY A 94 -8.86 -5.84 -10.64
CA GLY A 94 -10.30 -6.01 -10.79
C GLY A 94 -10.91 -7.11 -9.92
N ASN A 95 -10.14 -7.69 -9.00
CA ASN A 95 -10.65 -8.69 -8.05
C ASN A 95 -11.15 -8.02 -6.76
N THR A 96 -12.16 -7.17 -6.90
CA THR A 96 -12.75 -6.39 -5.79
C THR A 96 -13.23 -7.26 -4.61
N PRO A 97 -13.90 -8.42 -4.81
CA PRO A 97 -14.34 -9.24 -3.68
C PRO A 97 -13.19 -9.74 -2.80
N GLU A 98 -12.09 -10.18 -3.41
CA GLU A 98 -10.92 -10.65 -2.65
C GLU A 98 -10.16 -9.48 -2.02
N ALA A 99 -10.10 -8.31 -2.66
CA ALA A 99 -9.54 -7.09 -2.08
C ALA A 99 -10.30 -6.69 -0.80
N ILE A 100 -11.63 -6.63 -0.83
CA ILE A 100 -12.48 -6.37 0.33
C ILE A 100 -12.20 -7.35 1.47
N LYS A 101 -12.11 -8.64 1.15
CA LYS A 101 -11.80 -9.68 2.14
C LYS A 101 -10.43 -9.45 2.80
N ARG A 102 -9.41 -9.06 2.02
CA ARG A 102 -8.08 -8.75 2.55
C ARG A 102 -8.09 -7.51 3.44
N TRP A 103 -8.74 -6.41 3.03
CA TRP A 103 -8.84 -5.21 3.88
C TRP A 103 -9.60 -5.47 5.17
N ARG A 104 -10.67 -6.28 5.16
CA ARG A 104 -11.35 -6.71 6.40
C ARG A 104 -10.40 -7.50 7.32
N ALA A 105 -9.57 -8.38 6.76
CA ALA A 105 -8.56 -9.10 7.52
C ALA A 105 -7.48 -8.14 8.07
N VAL A 106 -7.03 -7.15 7.30
CA VAL A 106 -6.13 -6.09 7.79
C VAL A 106 -6.72 -5.39 9.00
N LEU A 107 -7.97 -4.93 8.92
CA LEU A 107 -8.63 -4.20 10.00
C LEU A 107 -8.86 -5.04 11.27
N SER A 108 -8.86 -6.36 11.16
CA SER A 108 -8.87 -7.26 12.33
C SER A 108 -7.50 -7.34 13.03
N ILE A 109 -6.40 -7.05 12.33
CA ILE A 109 -5.03 -7.04 12.87
C ILE A 109 -4.64 -5.64 13.35
N LYS A 110 -4.89 -4.65 12.51
CA LYS A 110 -4.49 -3.26 12.73
C LYS A 110 -5.53 -2.30 12.19
N ARG A 111 -6.08 -1.47 13.05
CA ARG A 111 -6.86 -0.32 12.63
C ARG A 111 -5.90 0.74 12.07
N ASN A 112 -6.18 1.20 10.85
CA ASN A 112 -5.35 2.20 10.16
C ASN A 112 -6.21 2.93 9.12
N PRO A 113 -6.06 4.26 8.93
CA PRO A 113 -6.85 5.04 8.00
C PRO A 113 -6.76 4.58 6.54
N GLU A 114 -5.58 4.13 6.09
CA GLU A 114 -5.38 3.65 4.73
C GLU A 114 -6.32 2.49 4.35
N PRO A 115 -6.26 1.31 5.00
CA PRO A 115 -7.17 0.22 4.67
C PRO A 115 -8.64 0.53 4.97
N MET A 116 -8.94 1.45 5.90
CA MET A 116 -10.32 1.88 6.14
C MET A 116 -10.88 2.64 4.93
N LEU A 117 -10.15 3.61 4.38
CA LEU A 117 -10.64 4.38 3.24
C LEU A 117 -10.65 3.55 1.96
N ALA A 118 -9.63 2.69 1.75
CA ALA A 118 -9.58 1.77 0.62
C ALA A 118 -10.78 0.79 0.62
N LEU A 119 -11.08 0.19 1.78
CA LEU A 119 -12.27 -0.64 1.94
C LEU A 119 -13.56 0.14 1.71
N ALA A 120 -13.66 1.36 2.24
CA ALA A 120 -14.81 2.23 2.03
C ALA A 120 -15.06 2.49 0.54
N ALA A 121 -14.02 2.83 -0.22
CA ALA A 121 -14.12 3.08 -1.65
C ALA A 121 -14.59 1.82 -2.41
N ALA A 122 -14.05 0.66 -2.07
CA ALA A 122 -14.43 -0.61 -2.68
C ALA A 122 -15.90 -1.01 -2.38
N LEU A 123 -16.37 -0.79 -1.15
CA LEU A 123 -17.76 -1.05 -0.77
C LEU A 123 -18.71 -0.08 -1.47
N ASN A 124 -18.38 1.21 -1.51
CA ASN A 124 -19.19 2.21 -2.21
C ASN A 124 -19.30 1.94 -3.71
N GLN A 125 -18.24 1.42 -4.33
CA GLN A 125 -18.27 1.01 -5.74
C GLN A 125 -19.26 -0.13 -5.98
N GLN A 126 -19.40 -1.08 -5.02
CA GLN A 126 -20.37 -2.17 -5.11
C GLN A 126 -21.80 -1.73 -4.79
N SER A 127 -21.94 -0.85 -3.80
CA SER A 127 -23.23 -0.34 -3.32
C SER A 127 -23.11 1.14 -2.95
N PRO A 128 -23.43 2.06 -3.88
CA PRO A 128 -23.33 3.50 -3.64
C PRO A 128 -24.13 3.92 -2.40
N GLY A 129 -23.47 4.65 -1.49
CA GLY A 129 -24.09 5.12 -0.24
C GLY A 129 -24.19 4.07 0.86
N ASP A 130 -23.48 2.94 0.73
CA ASP A 130 -23.40 1.91 1.77
C ASP A 130 -23.01 2.50 3.13
N ALA A 131 -23.75 2.12 4.18
CA ALA A 131 -23.58 2.71 5.51
C ALA A 131 -22.21 2.40 6.13
N GLU A 132 -21.68 1.17 5.94
CA GLU A 132 -20.34 0.77 6.39
C GLU A 132 -19.27 1.60 5.67
N SER A 133 -19.42 1.75 4.36
CA SER A 133 -18.52 2.57 3.53
C SER A 133 -18.43 4.00 4.06
N LEU A 134 -19.56 4.66 4.26
CA LEU A 134 -19.62 6.05 4.74
C LEU A 134 -19.00 6.20 6.14
N GLU A 135 -19.23 5.25 7.02
CA GLU A 135 -18.69 5.28 8.39
C GLU A 135 -17.15 5.06 8.39
N LEU A 136 -16.66 4.13 7.59
CA LEU A 136 -15.22 3.89 7.42
C LEU A 136 -14.52 5.12 6.84
N ALA A 137 -15.11 5.76 5.83
CA ALA A 137 -14.55 6.96 5.22
C ALA A 137 -14.45 8.13 6.23
N ARG A 138 -15.52 8.37 7.01
CA ARG A 138 -15.49 9.40 8.06
C ARG A 138 -14.38 9.16 9.08
N LYS A 139 -14.21 7.91 9.52
CA LYS A 139 -13.19 7.54 10.49
C LYS A 139 -11.78 7.70 9.89
N ALA A 140 -11.57 7.22 8.68
CA ALA A 140 -10.28 7.32 8.00
C ALA A 140 -9.84 8.77 7.85
N LEU A 141 -10.71 9.64 7.33
CA LEU A 141 -10.43 11.07 7.14
C LEU A 141 -10.25 11.85 8.46
N ALA A 142 -10.88 11.38 9.55
CA ALA A 142 -10.68 11.96 10.87
C ALA A 142 -9.34 11.55 11.50
N GLU A 143 -8.85 10.36 11.21
CA GLU A 143 -7.56 9.84 11.72
C GLU A 143 -6.37 10.35 10.90
N ASP A 144 -6.51 10.40 9.55
CA ASP A 144 -5.50 10.98 8.66
C ASP A 144 -6.18 11.77 7.52
N PRO A 145 -6.24 13.09 7.65
CA PRO A 145 -6.86 13.96 6.66
C PRO A 145 -6.13 13.98 5.31
N ASN A 146 -4.84 13.59 5.26
CA ASN A 146 -4.06 13.63 4.02
C ASN A 146 -4.63 12.69 2.94
N TYR A 147 -5.37 11.65 3.33
CA TYR A 147 -6.02 10.76 2.37
C TYR A 147 -7.12 11.43 1.52
N VAL A 148 -7.50 12.67 1.79
CA VAL A 148 -8.34 13.46 0.88
C VAL A 148 -7.56 13.92 -0.37
N LEU A 149 -6.22 13.94 -0.29
CA LEU A 149 -5.33 14.41 -1.36
C LEU A 149 -4.96 13.27 -2.31
N PRO A 150 -5.25 13.38 -3.62
CA PRO A 150 -4.89 12.35 -4.60
C PRO A 150 -3.38 12.05 -4.68
N GLY A 151 -2.53 13.08 -4.53
CA GLY A 151 -1.07 12.89 -4.52
C GLY A 151 -0.60 12.09 -3.31
N HIS A 152 -1.18 12.30 -2.12
CA HIS A 152 -0.89 11.46 -0.96
C HIS A 152 -1.25 10.00 -1.22
N GLN A 153 -2.43 9.72 -1.80
CA GLN A 153 -2.83 8.36 -2.17
C GLN A 153 -1.85 7.72 -3.16
N GLU A 154 -1.33 8.50 -4.12
CA GLU A 154 -0.34 8.04 -5.10
C GLU A 154 0.99 7.68 -4.44
N ASN A 155 1.46 8.52 -3.50
CA ASN A 155 2.66 8.26 -2.69
C ASN A 155 2.53 6.98 -1.83
N GLN A 156 1.29 6.59 -1.47
CA GLN A 156 0.97 5.32 -0.81
C GLN A 156 0.79 4.15 -1.80
N LEU A 157 1.21 4.30 -3.06
CA LEU A 157 1.12 3.29 -4.12
C LEU A 157 -0.32 2.89 -4.50
N TRP A 158 -1.29 3.77 -4.26
CA TRP A 158 -2.65 3.53 -4.72
C TRP A 158 -2.72 3.65 -6.25
N GLY A 159 -3.24 2.62 -6.88
CA GLY A 159 -3.42 2.63 -8.33
C GLY A 159 -4.61 3.50 -8.78
N SER A 160 -4.72 3.68 -10.07
CA SER A 160 -5.70 4.60 -10.66
C SER A 160 -7.17 4.21 -10.39
N LYS A 161 -7.47 2.91 -10.35
CA LYS A 161 -8.84 2.44 -10.09
C LYS A 161 -9.28 2.74 -8.66
N LEU A 162 -8.42 2.53 -7.68
CA LEU A 162 -8.76 2.82 -6.28
C LEU A 162 -8.87 4.33 -6.05
N ARG A 163 -7.96 5.13 -6.62
CA ARG A 163 -8.04 6.60 -6.53
C ARG A 163 -9.35 7.12 -7.13
N GLN A 164 -9.75 6.61 -8.30
CA GLN A 164 -11.03 6.96 -8.93
C GLN A 164 -12.25 6.54 -8.07
N ALA A 165 -12.23 5.32 -7.52
CA ALA A 165 -13.30 4.86 -6.63
C ALA A 165 -13.39 5.71 -5.36
N THR A 166 -12.24 6.16 -4.84
CA THR A 166 -12.17 7.06 -3.67
C THR A 166 -12.70 8.44 -4.02
N GLU A 167 -12.35 9.01 -5.16
CA GLU A 167 -12.91 10.28 -5.64
C GLU A 167 -14.45 10.23 -5.69
N VAL A 168 -15.01 9.18 -6.28
CA VAL A 168 -16.46 8.98 -6.32
C VAL A 168 -17.06 8.89 -4.91
N LEU A 169 -16.41 8.15 -4.00
CA LEU A 169 -16.85 8.06 -2.60
C LEU A 169 -16.87 9.46 -1.94
N LEU A 170 -15.77 10.21 -2.05
CA LEU A 170 -15.60 11.50 -1.37
C LEU A 170 -16.55 12.59 -1.89
N THR A 171 -17.09 12.46 -3.11
CA THR A 171 -18.13 13.36 -3.64
C THR A 171 -19.54 13.06 -3.10
N THR A 172 -19.70 11.98 -2.32
CA THR A 172 -21.00 11.62 -1.74
C THR A 172 -21.51 12.71 -0.79
N PRO A 173 -22.76 13.22 -0.93
CA PRO A 173 -23.27 14.32 -0.11
C PRO A 173 -23.17 14.10 1.40
N SER A 174 -23.33 12.84 1.86
CA SER A 174 -23.23 12.45 3.26
C SER A 174 -21.82 12.56 3.85
N LEU A 175 -20.78 12.71 3.02
CA LEU A 175 -19.37 12.87 3.44
C LEU A 175 -18.91 14.33 3.37
N ARG A 176 -19.69 15.26 2.79
CA ARG A 176 -19.28 16.65 2.56
C ARG A 176 -18.56 17.27 3.76
N SER A 177 -19.19 17.26 4.94
CA SER A 177 -18.60 17.86 6.14
C SER A 177 -17.31 17.15 6.62
N ALA A 178 -17.16 15.85 6.34
CA ALA A 178 -15.95 15.12 6.68
C ALA A 178 -14.82 15.46 5.71
N VAL A 179 -15.14 15.58 4.43
CA VAL A 179 -14.19 15.98 3.37
C VAL A 179 -13.72 17.40 3.60
N GLU A 180 -14.60 18.38 3.79
CA GLU A 180 -14.25 19.78 4.07
C GLU A 180 -13.33 19.91 5.29
N ARG A 181 -13.59 19.14 6.37
CA ARG A 181 -12.69 19.12 7.53
C ARG A 181 -11.34 18.50 7.21
N ALA A 182 -11.31 17.44 6.42
CA ALA A 182 -10.05 16.81 6.02
C ALA A 182 -9.23 17.76 5.12
N GLU A 183 -9.84 18.40 4.13
CA GLU A 183 -9.18 19.39 3.27
C GLU A 183 -8.59 20.56 4.07
N ALA A 184 -9.30 21.03 5.11
CA ALA A 184 -8.81 22.11 5.98
C ALA A 184 -7.64 21.71 6.88
N ASN A 185 -7.42 20.41 7.11
CA ASN A 185 -6.38 19.88 8.01
C ASN A 185 -5.30 19.07 7.30
N ALA A 186 -5.45 18.79 6.01
CA ALA A 186 -4.45 18.07 5.23
C ALA A 186 -3.17 18.91 5.06
N ASP A 187 -2.02 18.26 5.09
CA ASP A 187 -0.74 18.89 4.77
C ASP A 187 -0.47 18.75 3.25
N PRO A 188 -0.49 19.86 2.47
CA PRO A 188 -0.23 19.80 1.04
C PRO A 188 1.11 19.16 0.67
N LYS A 189 2.12 19.26 1.54
CA LYS A 189 3.44 18.65 1.33
C LYS A 189 3.40 17.11 1.37
N SER A 190 2.36 16.53 1.94
CA SER A 190 2.19 15.07 1.94
C SER A 190 1.85 14.50 0.56
N ALA A 191 1.51 15.38 -0.39
CA ALA A 191 1.15 15.04 -1.77
C ALA A 191 2.28 15.35 -2.78
N GLU A 192 3.42 15.92 -2.33
CA GLU A 192 4.64 16.14 -3.10
C GLU A 192 5.57 14.92 -3.01
#